data_f14387c8c224a0fd7f44b486a3cc408b
#
_entry.id   f14387c8c224a0fd7f44b486a3cc408b
#
_cell.length_a   1.000
_cell.length_b   1.000
_cell.length_c   1.000
_cell.angle_alpha   90.00
_cell.angle_beta   90.00
_cell.angle_gamma   90.00
#
_symmetry.space_group_name_H-M   'P 1'
#
loop_
_entity.id
_entity.type
_entity.pdbx_description
1 polymer ?
#
loop_
_entity_poly.entity_id
_entity_poly.type
_entity_poly.pdbx_seq_one_letter_code
_entity_poly.pdbx_strand_id
1 'polypeptide(L)'
;MLADKDRIFTNLYGQHDWRLAGARARGDWDATLAILELGRDKIVNEIKSSALRGRGGAGFPTGLKWSFMPKQSDGRPHYLIVNADESEPGTCKDRDILRHDPHKLIEGCLVASFAMGAHASYIYIRGEFYNEAQRLQAAIDEAYAAGLIGKNACGSGWDFDLYLHRGAGAYICGEETGLLESLEGKKGMPRLKPPFPAAVGLYGCPSTVNNVESIAVAPTIMRRGAAWFTGMGRPQNTGTKLFCISGHVNKPCNVEEELGIPLRELIDKYAGGVRGGWDNLLAVIPGGASVPLIPKSVCDTVLMDFDSLRDVKSGLGTAAVIVMDKSTDIIRAIARLSQFYKHESCGQCTPCREGTGWMMRLMNRMVEGRAEVAEIDTLEQVTRQVEGHTICALGDAAAWPIQGLIRHFRPVMEERIAAYKARSARPMPLAAE
;
A
#
# COMPACT_ATOMS: atom_id res chain seq x y z
N MET A 1 20.87 -5.64 7.99
CA MET A 1 19.98 -5.30 9.14
C MET A 1 20.08 -3.81 9.37
N LEU A 2 18.94 -3.13 9.34
CA LEU A 2 18.88 -1.68 9.54
C LEU A 2 19.35 -1.30 10.96
N ALA A 3 20.37 -0.43 11.02
CA ALA A 3 20.82 0.12 12.29
C ALA A 3 19.84 1.20 12.79
N ASP A 4 19.65 1.33 14.10
CA ASP A 4 18.70 2.28 14.67
C ASP A 4 18.94 3.73 14.22
N LYS A 5 20.24 4.10 14.06
CA LYS A 5 20.62 5.43 13.54
C LYS A 5 20.16 5.70 12.11
N ASP A 6 19.88 4.64 11.33
CA ASP A 6 19.46 4.72 9.93
C ASP A 6 17.95 4.66 9.75
N ARG A 7 17.19 4.40 10.83
CA ARG A 7 15.73 4.43 10.79
C ARG A 7 15.21 5.82 10.48
N ILE A 8 14.19 5.87 9.65
CA ILE A 8 13.47 7.10 9.30
C ILE A 8 12.35 7.35 10.31
N PHE A 9 11.59 6.29 10.67
CA PHE A 9 10.45 6.40 11.57
C PHE A 9 10.85 6.12 13.01
N THR A 10 11.42 7.11 13.67
CA THR A 10 11.98 6.98 15.02
C THR A 10 10.94 6.93 16.14
N ASN A 11 9.66 7.12 15.83
CA ASN A 11 8.55 7.00 16.79
C ASN A 11 7.48 6.00 16.36
N LEU A 12 7.79 5.04 15.49
CA LEU A 12 6.82 4.09 14.92
C LEU A 12 5.92 3.42 15.97
N TYR A 13 6.45 3.18 17.16
CA TYR A 13 5.73 2.50 18.25
C TYR A 13 5.10 3.45 19.28
N GLY A 14 5.12 4.77 19.05
CA GLY A 14 4.51 5.76 19.93
C GLY A 14 5.17 5.88 21.30
N GLN A 15 6.46 5.58 21.40
CA GLN A 15 7.23 5.66 22.65
C GLN A 15 7.65 7.10 23.01
N HIS A 16 7.54 8.01 22.05
CA HIS A 16 7.92 9.42 22.20
C HIS A 16 6.72 10.33 21.93
N ASP A 17 6.82 11.58 22.31
CA ASP A 17 5.82 12.59 21.99
C ASP A 17 5.68 12.77 20.47
N TRP A 18 4.45 12.67 19.96
CA TRP A 18 4.11 12.83 18.55
C TRP A 18 3.92 14.30 18.13
N ARG A 19 3.80 15.21 19.10
CA ARG A 19 3.59 16.65 18.88
C ARG A 19 4.85 17.32 18.34
N LEU A 20 4.72 18.60 17.96
CA LEU A 20 5.80 19.38 17.36
C LEU A 20 7.09 19.38 18.19
N ALA A 21 6.97 19.51 19.52
CA ALA A 21 8.15 19.51 20.39
C ALA A 21 8.92 18.18 20.31
N GLY A 22 8.20 17.05 20.37
CA GLY A 22 8.79 15.72 20.21
C GLY A 22 9.34 15.46 18.82
N ALA A 23 8.64 15.92 17.77
CA ALA A 23 9.10 15.82 16.40
C ALA A 23 10.42 16.56 16.19
N ARG A 24 10.54 17.82 16.64
CA ARG A 24 11.79 18.60 16.62
C ARG A 24 12.92 17.92 17.40
N ALA A 25 12.62 17.37 18.56
CA ALA A 25 13.63 16.64 19.35
C ALA A 25 14.19 15.40 18.62
N ARG A 26 13.46 14.87 17.61
CA ARG A 26 13.90 13.76 16.75
C ARG A 26 14.48 14.23 15.40
N GLY A 27 14.62 15.54 15.17
CA GLY A 27 15.22 16.11 13.99
C GLY A 27 14.25 16.40 12.84
N ASP A 28 12.94 16.29 13.05
CA ASP A 28 11.96 16.76 12.09
C ASP A 28 11.94 18.30 12.09
N TRP A 29 11.74 18.90 10.93
CA TRP A 29 11.83 20.33 10.69
C TRP A 29 13.24 20.93 10.78
N ASP A 30 14.26 20.13 11.11
CA ASP A 30 15.65 20.59 11.08
C ASP A 30 16.08 20.86 9.64
N ALA A 31 16.67 22.04 9.42
CA ALA A 31 17.16 22.49 8.13
C ALA A 31 16.09 22.50 7.00
N THR A 32 14.79 22.53 7.31
CA THR A 32 13.73 22.56 6.27
C THR A 32 13.87 23.79 5.38
N LEU A 33 14.16 24.97 5.94
CA LEU A 33 14.44 26.18 5.15
C LEU A 33 15.60 25.94 4.17
N ALA A 34 16.71 25.38 4.63
CA ALA A 34 17.87 25.10 3.79
C ALA A 34 17.56 24.09 2.67
N ILE A 35 16.66 23.12 2.94
CA ILE A 35 16.16 22.21 1.89
C ILE A 35 15.40 23.00 0.81
N LEU A 36 14.50 23.90 1.21
CA LEU A 36 13.75 24.73 0.26
C LEU A 36 14.66 25.66 -0.55
N GLU A 37 15.69 26.24 0.08
CA GLU A 37 16.70 27.08 -0.57
C GLU A 37 17.53 26.36 -1.64
N LEU A 38 17.60 25.02 -1.62
CA LEU A 38 18.21 24.25 -2.71
C LEU A 38 17.50 24.48 -4.05
N GLY A 39 16.22 24.82 -4.01
CA GLY A 39 15.38 25.03 -5.17
C GLY A 39 14.77 23.75 -5.73
N ARG A 40 13.67 23.92 -6.47
CA ARG A 40 12.76 22.86 -6.93
C ARG A 40 13.46 21.74 -7.69
N ASP A 41 14.28 22.09 -8.69
CA ASP A 41 14.95 21.09 -9.54
C ASP A 41 15.95 20.23 -8.76
N LYS A 42 16.67 20.81 -7.79
CA LYS A 42 17.61 20.03 -6.97
C LYS A 42 16.88 19.04 -6.06
N ILE A 43 15.77 19.46 -5.44
CA ILE A 43 14.96 18.56 -4.61
C ILE A 43 14.44 17.38 -5.44
N VAL A 44 13.85 17.65 -6.61
CA VAL A 44 13.37 16.59 -7.51
C VAL A 44 14.50 15.65 -7.93
N ASN A 45 15.68 16.20 -8.26
CA ASN A 45 16.83 15.42 -8.69
C ASN A 45 17.39 14.56 -7.54
N GLU A 46 17.44 15.08 -6.31
CA GLU A 46 17.89 14.31 -5.15
C GLU A 46 16.96 13.12 -4.87
N ILE A 47 15.64 13.34 -4.92
CA ILE A 47 14.67 12.25 -4.79
C ILE A 47 14.75 11.25 -5.97
N LYS A 48 15.06 11.69 -7.20
CA LYS A 48 15.35 10.78 -8.31
C LYS A 48 16.61 9.95 -8.06
N SER A 49 17.67 10.60 -7.62
CA SER A 49 18.97 9.96 -7.35
C SER A 49 18.89 8.96 -6.21
N SER A 50 17.99 9.17 -5.24
CA SER A 50 17.73 8.21 -4.17
C SER A 50 17.07 6.90 -4.66
N ALA A 51 16.56 6.88 -5.90
CA ALA A 51 15.80 5.77 -6.46
C ALA A 51 14.59 5.34 -5.59
N LEU A 52 14.03 6.26 -4.79
CA LEU A 52 12.86 6.00 -3.97
C LEU A 52 11.69 5.53 -4.84
N ARG A 53 11.28 4.28 -4.66
CA ARG A 53 10.06 3.73 -5.27
C ARG A 53 8.85 4.05 -4.39
N GLY A 54 7.70 4.31 -5.00
CA GLY A 54 6.45 4.59 -4.30
C GLY A 54 6.08 3.48 -3.31
N ARG A 55 5.64 3.88 -2.11
CA ARG A 55 5.33 2.97 -0.98
C ARG A 55 3.85 2.58 -0.90
N GLY A 56 3.04 3.03 -1.85
CA GLY A 56 1.60 2.75 -1.90
C GLY A 56 1.20 1.41 -2.55
N GLY A 57 2.15 0.65 -3.09
CA GLY A 57 1.89 -0.67 -3.70
C GLY A 57 2.51 -0.84 -5.09
N ALA A 58 2.29 0.08 -6.01
CA ALA A 58 2.76 -0.02 -7.40
C ALA A 58 4.28 0.14 -7.59
N GLY A 59 4.98 0.75 -6.64
CA GLY A 59 6.44 0.91 -6.69
C GLY A 59 6.96 1.82 -7.80
N PHE A 60 6.15 2.73 -8.34
CA PHE A 60 6.60 3.68 -9.36
C PHE A 60 7.64 4.67 -8.77
N PRO A 61 8.73 5.03 -9.49
CA PRO A 61 9.78 5.92 -8.96
C PRO A 61 9.22 7.29 -8.59
N THR A 62 9.35 7.66 -7.29
CA THR A 62 8.72 8.86 -6.73
C THR A 62 9.25 10.15 -7.36
N GLY A 63 10.58 10.30 -7.46
CA GLY A 63 11.17 11.50 -8.05
C GLY A 63 10.86 11.65 -9.55
N LEU A 64 10.71 10.53 -10.28
CA LEU A 64 10.25 10.57 -11.66
C LEU A 64 8.80 11.05 -11.73
N LYS A 65 7.92 10.56 -10.84
CA LYS A 65 6.52 11.01 -10.76
C LYS A 65 6.43 12.51 -10.50
N TRP A 66 7.24 13.06 -9.59
CA TRP A 66 7.28 14.49 -9.32
C TRP A 66 7.72 15.31 -10.53
N SER A 67 8.65 14.79 -11.33
CA SER A 67 9.15 15.50 -12.51
C SER A 67 8.16 15.58 -13.68
N PHE A 68 7.03 14.89 -13.62
CA PHE A 68 5.96 15.02 -14.61
C PHE A 68 5.09 16.27 -14.39
N MET A 69 5.19 16.90 -13.21
CA MET A 69 4.49 18.15 -12.97
C MET A 69 5.02 19.26 -13.85
N PRO A 70 4.14 20.10 -14.44
CA PRO A 70 4.56 21.20 -15.30
C PRO A 70 5.54 22.13 -14.59
N LYS A 71 6.65 22.45 -15.25
CA LYS A 71 7.64 23.39 -14.69
C LYS A 71 7.20 24.85 -14.82
N GLN A 72 6.47 25.17 -15.88
CA GLN A 72 5.89 26.47 -16.13
C GLN A 72 4.40 26.44 -15.82
N SER A 73 3.92 27.43 -15.08
CA SER A 73 2.49 27.57 -14.81
C SER A 73 1.77 28.04 -16.06
N ASP A 74 0.64 27.41 -16.34
CA ASP A 74 -0.35 27.84 -17.32
C ASP A 74 -1.51 28.65 -16.68
N GLY A 75 -1.30 29.10 -15.45
CA GLY A 75 -2.28 29.85 -14.65
C GLY A 75 -3.14 28.96 -13.76
N ARG A 76 -3.13 27.63 -13.95
CA ARG A 76 -3.82 26.70 -13.06
C ARG A 76 -2.96 26.41 -11.81
N PRO A 77 -3.57 26.26 -10.62
CA PRO A 77 -2.86 25.81 -9.45
C PRO A 77 -2.35 24.36 -9.61
N HIS A 78 -1.25 24.04 -8.95
CA HIS A 78 -0.74 22.68 -8.83
C HIS A 78 -1.12 22.12 -7.46
N TYR A 79 -1.39 20.81 -7.40
CA TYR A 79 -1.76 20.15 -6.16
C TYR A 79 -0.90 18.90 -5.88
N LEU A 80 -0.47 18.76 -4.64
CA LEU A 80 -0.05 17.48 -4.09
C LEU A 80 -1.26 16.85 -3.38
N ILE A 81 -1.56 15.62 -3.71
CA ILE A 81 -2.55 14.81 -2.99
C ILE A 81 -1.84 13.67 -2.29
N VAL A 82 -2.00 13.59 -0.97
CA VAL A 82 -1.47 12.48 -0.18
C VAL A 82 -2.56 11.44 -0.01
N ASN A 83 -2.28 10.26 -0.51
CA ASN A 83 -3.15 9.10 -0.35
C ASN A 83 -2.90 8.45 1.02
N ALA A 84 -3.81 8.70 1.94
CA ALA A 84 -3.89 8.10 3.27
C ALA A 84 -5.14 7.20 3.40
N ASP A 85 -5.70 6.76 2.26
CA ASP A 85 -6.77 5.76 2.22
C ASP A 85 -6.19 4.34 2.32
N GLU A 86 -5.63 4.02 3.47
CA GLU A 86 -4.99 2.74 3.74
C GLU A 86 -6.04 1.66 4.01
N SER A 87 -6.54 1.05 2.95
CA SER A 87 -7.63 0.07 3.01
C SER A 87 -7.22 -1.32 2.52
N GLU A 88 -5.98 -1.51 2.06
CA GLU A 88 -5.46 -2.82 1.62
C GLU A 88 -5.40 -3.80 2.78
N PRO A 89 -6.13 -4.95 2.73
CA PRO A 89 -6.11 -5.93 3.81
C PRO A 89 -4.71 -6.42 4.14
N GLY A 90 -4.36 -6.37 5.43
CA GLY A 90 -3.04 -6.67 5.96
C GLY A 90 -2.13 -5.44 6.15
N THR A 91 -2.50 -4.27 5.64
CA THR A 91 -1.70 -3.04 5.70
C THR A 91 -2.14 -2.12 6.83
N CYS A 92 -1.19 -1.61 7.63
CA CYS A 92 -1.44 -0.68 8.74
C CYS A 92 -0.24 0.24 9.05
N LYS A 93 0.66 0.45 8.08
CA LYS A 93 1.89 1.25 8.23
C LYS A 93 1.63 2.76 8.22
N ASP A 94 0.75 3.22 7.33
CA ASP A 94 0.42 4.65 7.21
C ASP A 94 -0.33 5.12 8.45
N ARG A 95 -1.18 4.26 9.01
CA ARG A 95 -1.85 4.51 10.28
C ARG A 95 -0.88 4.82 11.41
N ASP A 96 0.23 4.08 11.51
CA ASP A 96 1.22 4.30 12.56
C ASP A 96 2.01 5.60 12.32
N ILE A 97 2.31 5.96 11.07
CA ILE A 97 2.90 7.28 10.74
C ILE A 97 1.95 8.40 11.19
N LEU A 98 0.68 8.31 10.81
CA LEU A 98 -0.35 9.31 11.18
C LEU A 98 -0.54 9.45 12.69
N ARG A 99 -0.38 8.36 13.44
CA ARG A 99 -0.51 8.33 14.90
C ARG A 99 0.70 8.87 15.63
N HIS A 100 1.89 8.54 15.14
CA HIS A 100 3.11 8.63 15.95
C HIS A 100 4.17 9.56 15.39
N ASP A 101 4.15 9.82 14.07
CA ASP A 101 5.08 10.72 13.37
C ASP A 101 4.36 11.67 12.38
N PRO A 102 3.21 12.32 12.75
CA PRO A 102 2.44 13.14 11.83
C PRO A 102 3.25 14.35 11.27
N HIS A 103 4.13 14.96 12.06
CA HIS A 103 4.94 16.08 11.63
C HIS A 103 5.93 15.72 10.52
N LYS A 104 6.43 14.48 10.49
CA LYS A 104 7.27 13.98 9.40
C LYS A 104 6.51 13.98 8.06
N LEU A 105 5.23 13.62 8.09
CA LEU A 105 4.37 13.70 6.91
C LEU A 105 4.09 15.15 6.51
N ILE A 106 3.77 16.03 7.47
CA ILE A 106 3.47 17.44 7.19
C ILE A 106 4.68 18.15 6.58
N GLU A 107 5.86 17.94 7.13
CA GLU A 107 7.12 18.44 6.54
C GLU A 107 7.33 17.88 5.13
N GLY A 108 7.09 16.59 4.94
CA GLY A 108 7.14 15.95 3.63
C GLY A 108 6.18 16.57 2.61
N CYS A 109 4.97 16.95 3.05
CA CYS A 109 4.01 17.67 2.21
C CYS A 109 4.55 19.03 1.75
N LEU A 110 5.16 19.81 2.65
CA LEU A 110 5.77 21.09 2.30
C LEU A 110 6.91 20.91 1.28
N VAL A 111 7.87 20.03 1.57
CA VAL A 111 9.04 19.78 0.70
C VAL A 111 8.61 19.29 -0.68
N ALA A 112 7.71 18.32 -0.74
CA ALA A 112 7.22 17.77 -2.01
C ALA A 112 6.40 18.78 -2.80
N SER A 113 5.52 19.55 -2.13
CA SER A 113 4.71 20.59 -2.76
C SER A 113 5.58 21.71 -3.34
N PHE A 114 6.56 22.20 -2.58
CA PHE A 114 7.52 23.18 -3.06
C PHE A 114 8.25 22.66 -4.31
N ALA A 115 8.78 21.45 -4.26
CA ALA A 115 9.49 20.83 -5.39
C ALA A 115 8.66 20.78 -6.68
N MET A 116 7.35 20.57 -6.56
CA MET A 116 6.41 20.46 -7.67
C MET A 116 5.68 21.78 -8.01
N GLY A 117 5.94 22.86 -7.26
CA GLY A 117 5.30 24.16 -7.44
C GLY A 117 3.84 24.17 -7.01
N ALA A 118 3.49 23.36 -6.05
CA ALA A 118 2.14 23.30 -5.48
C ALA A 118 2.08 24.17 -4.22
N HIS A 119 1.11 25.08 -4.15
CA HIS A 119 0.84 25.91 -2.98
C HIS A 119 -0.18 25.31 -2.03
N ALA A 120 -0.79 24.21 -2.42
CA ALA A 120 -1.74 23.48 -1.57
C ALA A 120 -1.58 21.97 -1.70
N SER A 121 -1.77 21.29 -0.59
CA SER A 121 -1.83 19.82 -0.52
C SER A 121 -3.08 19.36 0.21
N TYR A 122 -3.64 18.25 -0.25
CA TYR A 122 -4.76 17.57 0.41
C TYR A 122 -4.29 16.20 0.88
N ILE A 123 -4.48 15.90 2.17
CA ILE A 123 -4.32 14.56 2.71
C ILE A 123 -5.71 13.92 2.73
N TYR A 124 -5.92 12.94 1.85
CA TYR A 124 -7.16 12.15 1.81
C TYR A 124 -6.99 10.96 2.74
N ILE A 125 -7.62 11.03 3.91
CA ILE A 125 -7.52 9.98 4.94
C ILE A 125 -8.74 9.07 4.93
N ARG A 126 -8.52 7.78 5.11
CA ARG A 126 -9.56 6.76 5.24
C ARG A 126 -10.61 7.16 6.28
N GLY A 127 -11.90 6.97 5.95
CA GLY A 127 -13.01 7.39 6.81
C GLY A 127 -13.01 6.78 8.20
N GLU A 128 -12.53 5.53 8.33
CA GLU A 128 -12.43 4.79 9.59
C GLU A 128 -11.29 5.28 10.50
N PHE A 129 -10.33 6.05 9.96
CA PHE A 129 -9.19 6.57 10.73
C PHE A 129 -9.55 7.86 11.48
N TYR A 130 -10.60 7.81 12.31
CA TYR A 130 -11.09 8.97 13.05
C TYR A 130 -10.05 9.53 14.03
N ASN A 131 -9.44 8.67 14.83
CA ASN A 131 -8.45 9.09 15.83
C ASN A 131 -7.16 9.61 15.17
N GLU A 132 -6.76 8.97 14.08
CA GLU A 132 -5.60 9.39 13.27
C GLU A 132 -5.86 10.75 12.62
N ALA A 133 -7.07 10.99 12.11
CA ALA A 133 -7.47 12.27 11.55
C ALA A 133 -7.44 13.38 12.61
N GLN A 134 -7.92 13.14 13.85
CA GLN A 134 -7.85 14.11 14.94
C GLN A 134 -6.41 14.47 15.32
N ARG A 135 -5.52 13.46 15.42
CA ARG A 135 -4.10 13.70 15.69
C ARG A 135 -3.41 14.47 14.58
N LEU A 136 -3.65 14.07 13.35
CA LEU A 136 -3.07 14.73 12.18
C LEU A 136 -3.54 16.19 12.09
N GLN A 137 -4.84 16.45 12.33
CA GLN A 137 -5.35 17.83 12.36
C GLN A 137 -4.68 18.66 13.45
N ALA A 138 -4.55 18.11 14.67
CA ALA A 138 -3.85 18.81 15.74
C ALA A 138 -2.37 19.12 15.38
N ALA A 139 -1.68 18.19 14.71
CA ALA A 139 -0.30 18.43 14.25
C ALA A 139 -0.24 19.49 13.12
N ILE A 140 -1.24 19.53 12.23
CA ILE A 140 -1.37 20.58 11.22
C ILE A 140 -1.56 21.94 11.89
N ASP A 141 -2.43 22.03 12.88
CA ASP A 141 -2.70 23.27 13.63
C ASP A 141 -1.43 23.75 14.36
N GLU A 142 -0.66 22.84 14.96
CA GLU A 142 0.65 23.14 15.56
C GLU A 142 1.63 23.68 14.52
N ALA A 143 1.68 23.09 13.32
CA ALA A 143 2.57 23.55 12.26
C ALA A 143 2.21 24.93 11.72
N TYR A 144 0.91 25.26 11.61
CA TYR A 144 0.45 26.61 11.28
C TYR A 144 0.83 27.61 12.39
N ALA A 145 0.55 27.28 13.64
CA ALA A 145 0.84 28.15 14.79
C ALA A 145 2.34 28.45 14.93
N ALA A 146 3.20 27.50 14.52
CA ALA A 146 4.66 27.66 14.54
C ALA A 146 5.24 28.32 13.29
N GLY A 147 4.42 28.72 12.30
CA GLY A 147 4.87 29.31 11.03
C GLY A 147 5.65 28.33 10.12
N LEU A 148 5.48 27.02 10.34
CA LEU A 148 6.13 25.99 9.52
C LEU A 148 5.41 25.78 8.19
N ILE A 149 4.10 26.03 8.17
CA ILE A 149 3.24 26.05 6.98
C ILE A 149 2.36 27.30 7.01
N GLY A 150 1.59 27.56 5.98
CA GLY A 150 0.82 28.78 5.80
C GLY A 150 1.59 29.80 5.01
N LYS A 151 1.36 31.09 5.32
CA LYS A 151 2.10 32.18 4.67
C LYS A 151 3.57 32.17 5.07
N ASN A 152 4.45 32.34 4.07
CA ASN A 152 5.90 32.37 4.28
C ASN A 152 6.40 31.14 5.06
N ALA A 153 5.98 29.95 4.63
CA ALA A 153 6.26 28.69 5.31
C ALA A 153 7.75 28.53 5.64
N CYS A 154 8.09 28.26 6.89
CA CYS A 154 9.47 28.18 7.40
C CYS A 154 10.33 29.43 7.11
N GLY A 155 9.76 30.58 6.81
CA GLY A 155 10.49 31.78 6.43
C GLY A 155 11.06 31.79 5.00
N SER A 156 10.61 30.90 4.14
CA SER A 156 11.14 30.66 2.78
C SER A 156 10.60 31.61 1.72
N GLY A 157 9.63 32.47 2.04
CA GLY A 157 8.89 33.25 1.06
C GLY A 157 7.83 32.46 0.26
N TRP A 158 7.70 31.16 0.51
CA TRP A 158 6.71 30.29 -0.13
C TRP A 158 5.46 30.15 0.72
N ASP A 159 4.29 30.41 0.15
CA ASP A 159 3.01 30.17 0.80
C ASP A 159 2.57 28.74 0.53
N PHE A 160 2.18 28.00 1.59
CA PHE A 160 1.76 26.61 1.48
C PHE A 160 0.64 26.28 2.45
N ASP A 161 -0.47 25.78 1.93
CA ASP A 161 -1.61 25.34 2.71
C ASP A 161 -1.79 23.81 2.68
N LEU A 162 -2.17 23.25 3.81
CA LEU A 162 -2.37 21.81 4.00
C LEU A 162 -3.77 21.52 4.53
N TYR A 163 -4.52 20.72 3.79
CA TYR A 163 -5.90 20.36 4.13
C TYR A 163 -6.04 18.87 4.39
N LEU A 164 -6.81 18.53 5.42
CA LEU A 164 -7.19 17.16 5.73
C LEU A 164 -8.62 16.90 5.25
N HIS A 165 -8.79 15.87 4.39
CA HIS A 165 -10.09 15.43 3.92
C HIS A 165 -10.35 13.99 4.36
N ARG A 166 -11.48 13.72 5.03
CA ARG A 166 -11.89 12.36 5.41
C ARG A 166 -12.72 11.73 4.33
N GLY A 167 -12.29 10.54 3.86
CA GLY A 167 -13.09 9.67 3.02
C GLY A 167 -14.25 9.01 3.75
N ALA A 168 -15.00 8.17 3.06
CA ALA A 168 -16.19 7.48 3.55
C ALA A 168 -16.05 5.94 3.60
N GLY A 169 -14.83 5.40 3.59
CA GLY A 169 -14.56 3.98 3.80
C GLY A 169 -14.57 3.10 2.56
N ALA A 170 -14.52 3.66 1.35
CA ALA A 170 -14.46 2.88 0.12
C ALA A 170 -13.01 2.57 -0.28
N TYR A 171 -12.64 1.28 -0.36
CA TYR A 171 -11.30 0.81 -0.79
C TYR A 171 -10.88 1.41 -2.14
N ILE A 172 -11.83 1.53 -3.09
CA ILE A 172 -11.53 2.07 -4.43
C ILE A 172 -11.04 3.52 -4.40
N CYS A 173 -11.33 4.29 -3.35
CA CYS A 173 -10.81 5.64 -3.17
C CYS A 173 -9.31 5.66 -2.85
N GLY A 174 -8.67 4.50 -2.64
CA GLY A 174 -7.21 4.34 -2.63
C GLY A 174 -6.59 4.31 -4.03
N GLU A 175 -7.37 4.10 -5.11
CA GLU A 175 -6.89 4.31 -6.48
C GLU A 175 -6.75 5.81 -6.76
N GLU A 176 -5.63 6.22 -7.42
CA GLU A 176 -5.28 7.64 -7.50
C GLU A 176 -6.37 8.53 -8.13
N THR A 177 -7.07 8.05 -9.15
CA THR A 177 -8.12 8.84 -9.83
C THR A 177 -9.49 8.67 -9.19
N GLY A 178 -9.78 7.53 -8.58
CA GLY A 178 -10.93 7.33 -7.72
C GLY A 178 -10.91 8.25 -6.50
N LEU A 179 -9.72 8.43 -5.92
CA LEU A 179 -9.48 9.39 -4.84
C LEU A 179 -9.77 10.83 -5.30
N LEU A 180 -9.27 11.21 -6.49
CA LEU A 180 -9.53 12.55 -7.04
C LEU A 180 -11.03 12.80 -7.25
N GLU A 181 -11.75 11.83 -7.84
CA GLU A 181 -13.21 11.93 -8.01
C GLU A 181 -13.94 12.11 -6.66
N SER A 182 -13.54 11.33 -5.65
CA SER A 182 -14.11 11.45 -4.30
C SER A 182 -13.79 12.79 -3.65
N LEU A 183 -12.55 13.28 -3.77
CA LEU A 183 -12.14 14.58 -3.24
C LEU A 183 -12.89 15.74 -3.91
N GLU A 184 -13.29 15.59 -5.18
CA GLU A 184 -14.14 16.52 -5.92
C GLU A 184 -15.63 16.42 -5.54
N GLY A 185 -16.01 15.57 -4.60
CA GLY A 185 -17.39 15.37 -4.16
C GLY A 185 -18.23 14.48 -5.08
N LYS A 186 -17.59 13.75 -5.98
CA LYS A 186 -18.23 12.81 -6.91
C LYS A 186 -18.15 11.37 -6.37
N LYS A 187 -18.77 10.42 -7.09
CA LYS A 187 -18.54 8.99 -6.83
C LYS A 187 -17.07 8.67 -7.09
N GLY A 188 -16.44 7.90 -6.20
CA GLY A 188 -15.03 7.48 -6.30
C GLY A 188 -14.78 6.46 -7.42
N MET A 189 -15.19 6.78 -8.63
CA MET A 189 -14.97 5.95 -9.80
C MET A 189 -13.70 6.38 -10.53
N PRO A 190 -12.72 5.48 -10.74
CA PRO A 190 -11.48 5.79 -11.43
C PRO A 190 -11.69 6.36 -12.84
N ARG A 191 -10.79 7.24 -13.25
CA ARG A 191 -10.76 7.85 -14.60
C ARG A 191 -9.98 6.97 -15.57
N LEU A 192 -10.32 7.05 -16.84
CA LEU A 192 -9.46 6.54 -17.90
C LEU A 192 -8.16 7.35 -18.00
N LYS A 193 -7.07 6.68 -18.28
CA LYS A 193 -5.75 7.27 -18.53
C LYS A 193 -5.30 6.90 -19.95
N PRO A 194 -4.80 7.83 -20.79
CA PRO A 194 -4.64 9.25 -20.57
C PRO A 194 -5.97 10.02 -20.56
N PRO A 195 -6.05 11.26 -19.97
CA PRO A 195 -4.96 12.03 -19.40
C PRO A 195 -4.56 11.55 -18.01
N PHE A 196 -3.24 11.72 -17.70
CA PHE A 196 -2.71 11.43 -16.38
C PHE A 196 -2.92 12.62 -15.43
N PRO A 197 -2.98 12.41 -14.09
CA PRO A 197 -3.24 13.47 -13.12
C PRO A 197 -2.24 14.65 -13.19
N ALA A 198 -0.99 14.42 -13.59
CA ALA A 198 -0.01 15.49 -13.78
C ALA A 198 -0.40 16.52 -14.85
N ALA A 199 -1.27 16.15 -15.79
CA ALA A 199 -1.84 17.06 -16.78
C ALA A 199 -3.25 17.53 -16.40
N VAL A 200 -4.11 16.58 -15.94
CA VAL A 200 -5.53 16.84 -15.61
C VAL A 200 -5.89 16.02 -14.37
N GLY A 201 -5.64 16.59 -13.20
CA GLY A 201 -5.89 15.99 -11.89
C GLY A 201 -7.07 16.61 -11.15
N LEU A 202 -6.84 16.99 -9.89
CA LEU A 202 -7.85 17.57 -9.00
C LEU A 202 -8.41 18.86 -9.60
N TYR A 203 -9.73 18.95 -9.74
CA TYR A 203 -10.43 20.09 -10.35
C TYR A 203 -9.92 20.47 -11.74
N GLY A 204 -9.44 19.49 -12.52
CA GLY A 204 -8.84 19.73 -13.82
C GLY A 204 -7.42 20.34 -13.79
N CYS A 205 -6.82 20.48 -12.62
CA CYS A 205 -5.51 21.08 -12.41
C CYS A 205 -4.40 20.02 -12.35
N PRO A 206 -3.14 20.36 -12.73
CA PRO A 206 -2.00 19.48 -12.56
C PRO A 206 -1.87 18.98 -11.13
N SER A 207 -1.82 17.66 -10.96
CA SER A 207 -1.83 17.05 -9.63
C SER A 207 -0.93 15.82 -9.57
N THR A 208 -0.31 15.57 -8.42
CA THR A 208 0.45 14.36 -8.16
C THR A 208 -0.11 13.67 -6.91
N VAL A 209 -0.47 12.39 -7.03
CA VAL A 209 -0.97 11.59 -5.91
C VAL A 209 0.17 10.70 -5.39
N ASN A 210 0.49 10.80 -4.10
CA ASN A 210 1.53 10.00 -3.45
C ASN A 210 1.02 9.38 -2.15
N ASN A 211 1.51 8.19 -1.83
CA ASN A 211 1.23 7.54 -0.55
C ASN A 211 1.90 8.26 0.63
N VAL A 212 1.33 8.15 1.82
CA VAL A 212 1.82 8.71 3.10
C VAL A 212 3.30 8.40 3.32
N GLU A 213 3.69 7.12 3.30
CA GLU A 213 5.07 6.70 3.56
C GLU A 213 6.06 7.30 2.53
N SER A 214 5.66 7.39 1.26
CA SER A 214 6.51 7.99 0.22
C SER A 214 6.82 9.46 0.48
N ILE A 215 5.85 10.21 0.99
CA ILE A 215 6.01 11.64 1.30
C ILE A 215 6.77 11.83 2.61
N ALA A 216 6.45 11.04 3.63
CA ALA A 216 7.07 11.16 4.95
C ALA A 216 8.59 10.86 4.96
N VAL A 217 9.10 10.05 4.04
CA VAL A 217 10.54 9.74 3.95
C VAL A 217 11.35 10.83 3.24
N ALA A 218 10.73 11.66 2.42
CA ALA A 218 11.41 12.63 1.57
C ALA A 218 12.28 13.65 2.34
N PRO A 219 11.82 14.28 3.44
CA PRO A 219 12.67 15.22 4.19
C PRO A 219 13.93 14.57 4.76
N THR A 220 13.84 13.33 5.21
CA THR A 220 15.01 12.59 5.73
C THR A 220 16.00 12.27 4.62
N ILE A 221 15.53 11.92 3.42
CA ILE A 221 16.40 11.75 2.25
C ILE A 221 17.09 13.06 1.91
N MET A 222 16.36 14.18 1.91
CA MET A 222 16.96 15.50 1.64
C MET A 222 18.02 15.88 2.66
N ARG A 223 17.85 15.56 3.95
CA ARG A 223 18.82 15.85 5.01
C ARG A 223 20.06 14.97 4.96
N ARG A 224 19.88 13.68 4.65
CA ARG A 224 20.99 12.68 4.70
C ARG A 224 21.62 12.43 3.34
N GLY A 225 20.97 12.85 2.26
CA GLY A 225 21.40 12.67 0.88
C GLY A 225 20.95 11.36 0.23
N ALA A 226 20.83 11.41 -1.10
CA ALA A 226 20.45 10.23 -1.90
C ALA A 226 21.45 9.07 -1.74
N ALA A 227 22.76 9.38 -1.62
CA ALA A 227 23.80 8.37 -1.45
C ALA A 227 23.64 7.56 -0.17
N TRP A 228 23.21 8.20 0.94
CA TRP A 228 22.87 7.50 2.17
C TRP A 228 21.70 6.53 1.95
N PHE A 229 20.64 6.96 1.28
CA PHE A 229 19.45 6.14 1.05
C PHE A 229 19.75 4.97 0.11
N THR A 230 20.54 5.18 -0.95
CA THR A 230 20.96 4.12 -1.89
C THR A 230 21.99 3.17 -1.31
N GLY A 231 22.65 3.56 -0.21
CA GLY A 231 23.54 2.67 0.56
C GLY A 231 22.79 1.56 1.32
N MET A 232 21.46 1.64 1.42
CA MET A 232 20.60 0.63 2.02
C MET A 232 19.79 -0.10 0.93
N GLY A 233 19.47 -1.36 1.19
CA GLY A 233 18.70 -2.18 0.24
C GLY A 233 19.56 -2.75 -0.89
N ARG A 234 18.96 -2.87 -2.07
CA ARG A 234 19.58 -3.45 -3.26
C ARG A 234 19.47 -2.50 -4.45
N PRO A 235 20.29 -2.65 -5.50
CA PRO A 235 20.14 -1.86 -6.72
C PRO A 235 18.69 -1.89 -7.24
N GLN A 236 18.13 -0.74 -7.61
CA GLN A 236 16.73 -0.53 -8.01
C GLN A 236 15.66 -0.79 -6.91
N ASN A 237 16.06 -1.29 -5.75
CA ASN A 237 15.22 -1.53 -4.57
C ASN A 237 15.91 -0.93 -3.33
N THR A 238 16.09 0.38 -3.36
CA THR A 238 16.91 1.11 -2.38
C THR A 238 16.12 1.55 -1.16
N GLY A 239 16.85 1.77 -0.07
CA GLY A 239 16.33 2.36 1.15
C GLY A 239 15.55 1.39 2.02
N THR A 240 14.80 1.98 2.95
CA THR A 240 13.97 1.26 3.90
C THR A 240 12.52 1.16 3.46
N LYS A 241 11.79 0.24 4.08
CA LYS A 241 10.35 0.02 3.90
C LYS A 241 9.71 -0.35 5.23
N LEU A 242 8.49 0.13 5.46
CA LEU A 242 7.65 -0.35 6.54
C LEU A 242 6.97 -1.66 6.13
N PHE A 243 7.27 -2.74 6.85
CA PHE A 243 6.64 -4.04 6.70
C PHE A 243 5.57 -4.23 7.77
N CYS A 244 4.38 -4.69 7.37
CA CYS A 244 3.29 -5.05 8.29
C CYS A 244 3.23 -6.57 8.36
N ILE A 245 3.62 -7.19 9.46
CA ILE A 245 3.69 -8.64 9.59
C ILE A 245 2.52 -9.12 10.44
N SER A 246 1.68 -9.99 9.89
CA SER A 246 0.45 -10.48 10.54
C SER A 246 0.14 -11.93 10.19
N GLY A 247 -1.02 -12.41 10.65
CA GLY A 247 -1.46 -13.80 10.47
C GLY A 247 -0.89 -14.73 11.54
N HIS A 248 -0.43 -15.92 11.15
CA HIS A 248 0.01 -16.96 12.07
C HIS A 248 1.47 -16.81 12.49
N VAL A 249 1.81 -15.64 13.03
CA VAL A 249 3.09 -15.35 13.67
C VAL A 249 2.94 -15.20 15.18
N ASN A 250 4.05 -15.31 15.92
CA ASN A 250 4.02 -15.24 17.38
C ASN A 250 3.79 -13.80 17.90
N LYS A 251 4.28 -12.76 17.18
CA LYS A 251 4.19 -11.34 17.55
C LYS A 251 3.91 -10.49 16.31
N PRO A 252 2.65 -10.30 15.91
CA PRO A 252 2.32 -9.38 14.82
C PRO A 252 2.87 -7.98 15.10
N CYS A 253 3.49 -7.36 14.08
CA CYS A 253 4.13 -6.05 14.24
C CYS A 253 4.25 -5.29 12.92
N ASN A 254 4.47 -3.99 13.03
CA ASN A 254 5.03 -3.18 11.97
C ASN A 254 6.51 -2.94 12.26
N VAL A 255 7.34 -2.96 11.23
CA VAL A 255 8.78 -2.74 11.37
C VAL A 255 9.35 -2.03 10.15
N GLU A 256 10.29 -1.12 10.39
CA GLU A 256 11.11 -0.54 9.33
C GLU A 256 12.36 -1.39 9.14
N GLU A 257 12.59 -1.84 7.90
CA GLU A 257 13.79 -2.60 7.53
C GLU A 257 14.20 -2.29 6.08
N GLU A 258 15.40 -2.67 5.71
CA GLU A 258 15.92 -2.49 4.35
C GLU A 258 15.14 -3.34 3.33
N LEU A 259 14.93 -2.78 2.14
CA LEU A 259 14.42 -3.55 1.01
C LEU A 259 15.42 -4.65 0.62
N GLY A 260 14.90 -5.85 0.37
CA GLY A 260 15.71 -7.02 0.05
C GLY A 260 16.08 -7.88 1.25
N ILE A 261 15.56 -7.58 2.45
CA ILE A 261 15.66 -8.53 3.57
C ILE A 261 15.04 -9.88 3.20
N PRO A 262 15.66 -11.04 3.54
CA PRO A 262 15.04 -12.34 3.34
C PRO A 262 13.71 -12.44 4.11
N LEU A 263 12.66 -12.98 3.45
CA LEU A 263 11.32 -13.10 4.06
C LEU A 263 11.37 -13.88 5.39
N ARG A 264 12.12 -14.98 5.43
CA ARG A 264 12.27 -15.79 6.63
C ARG A 264 12.92 -15.00 7.76
N GLU A 265 14.00 -14.28 7.49
CA GLU A 265 14.68 -13.44 8.49
C GLU A 265 13.73 -12.34 9.02
N LEU A 266 12.96 -11.70 8.14
CA LEU A 266 11.98 -10.69 8.52
C LEU A 266 10.96 -11.26 9.52
N ILE A 267 10.41 -12.45 9.24
CA ILE A 267 9.41 -13.09 10.10
C ILE A 267 10.04 -13.59 11.41
N ASP A 268 11.16 -14.29 11.35
CA ASP A 268 11.79 -14.88 12.52
C ASP A 268 12.26 -13.82 13.51
N LYS A 269 12.92 -12.78 13.01
CA LYS A 269 13.52 -11.75 13.84
C LYS A 269 12.51 -10.81 14.49
N TYR A 270 11.54 -10.33 13.71
CA TYR A 270 10.65 -9.26 14.17
C TYR A 270 9.31 -9.78 14.69
N ALA A 271 8.75 -10.79 14.03
CA ALA A 271 7.47 -11.37 14.41
C ALA A 271 7.59 -12.62 15.30
N GLY A 272 8.80 -12.95 15.77
CA GLY A 272 9.04 -14.09 16.65
C GLY A 272 8.84 -15.44 15.98
N GLY A 273 8.86 -15.49 14.65
CA GLY A 273 8.68 -16.68 13.84
C GLY A 273 7.22 -17.07 13.60
N VAL A 274 7.04 -18.09 12.79
CA VAL A 274 5.74 -18.73 12.51
C VAL A 274 5.26 -19.52 13.74
N ARG A 275 3.97 -19.49 14.04
CA ARG A 275 3.38 -20.33 15.09
C ARG A 275 3.68 -21.81 14.84
N GLY A 276 4.26 -22.49 15.82
CA GLY A 276 4.70 -23.88 15.68
C GLY A 276 5.98 -24.07 14.88
N GLY A 277 6.71 -22.99 14.58
CA GLY A 277 7.99 -22.99 13.86
C GLY A 277 7.86 -22.91 12.34
N TRP A 278 8.98 -22.70 11.66
CA TRP A 278 9.04 -22.50 10.21
C TRP A 278 8.51 -23.68 9.40
N ASP A 279 8.65 -24.90 9.91
CA ASP A 279 8.12 -26.10 9.22
C ASP A 279 6.60 -26.19 9.26
N ASN A 280 5.94 -25.42 10.11
CA ASN A 280 4.49 -25.29 10.14
C ASN A 280 3.97 -24.26 9.12
N LEU A 281 4.83 -23.53 8.41
CA LEU A 281 4.42 -22.58 7.38
C LEU A 281 3.74 -23.32 6.22
N LEU A 282 2.60 -22.80 5.76
CA LEU A 282 1.89 -23.23 4.56
C LEU A 282 2.19 -22.29 3.39
N ALA A 283 1.90 -21.01 3.57
CA ALA A 283 2.02 -19.98 2.54
C ALA A 283 2.11 -18.58 3.15
N VAL A 284 2.54 -17.61 2.35
CA VAL A 284 2.55 -16.18 2.70
C VAL A 284 1.94 -15.36 1.56
N ILE A 285 1.16 -14.35 1.91
CA ILE A 285 0.85 -13.24 1.01
C ILE A 285 1.84 -12.12 1.37
N PRO A 286 2.81 -11.77 0.49
CA PRO A 286 3.93 -10.91 0.91
C PRO A 286 3.67 -9.41 0.80
N GLY A 287 2.59 -8.99 0.13
CA GLY A 287 2.39 -7.59 -0.25
C GLY A 287 0.99 -7.02 -0.07
N GLY A 288 0.16 -7.64 0.79
CA GLY A 288 -1.25 -7.31 0.94
C GLY A 288 -2.15 -8.18 0.07
N ALA A 289 -3.46 -8.06 0.28
CA ALA A 289 -4.45 -8.93 -0.33
C ALA A 289 -4.45 -8.96 -1.87
N SER A 290 -3.88 -7.94 -2.50
CA SER A 290 -3.87 -7.75 -3.95
C SER A 290 -2.77 -8.50 -4.71
N VAL A 291 -1.87 -9.21 -4.00
CA VAL A 291 -0.79 -9.94 -4.66
C VAL A 291 -0.96 -11.46 -4.51
N PRO A 292 -0.43 -12.26 -5.46
CA PRO A 292 -0.47 -13.71 -5.36
C PRO A 292 0.24 -14.22 -4.11
N LEU A 293 -0.35 -15.21 -3.43
CA LEU A 293 0.32 -15.94 -2.37
C LEU A 293 1.51 -16.75 -2.92
N ILE A 294 2.49 -17.03 -2.06
CA ILE A 294 3.65 -17.87 -2.34
C ILE A 294 3.72 -19.02 -1.33
N PRO A 295 4.04 -20.26 -1.76
CA PRO A 295 4.14 -21.42 -0.90
C PRO A 295 5.43 -21.40 -0.07
N LYS A 296 5.50 -22.22 0.99
CA LYS A 296 6.68 -22.33 1.86
C LYS A 296 7.99 -22.50 1.09
N SER A 297 8.01 -23.32 0.04
CA SER A 297 9.22 -23.57 -0.75
C SER A 297 9.81 -22.33 -1.41
N VAL A 298 8.96 -21.36 -1.77
CA VAL A 298 9.38 -20.04 -2.27
C VAL A 298 9.79 -19.12 -1.12
N CYS A 299 9.06 -19.19 0.00
CA CYS A 299 9.35 -18.37 1.19
C CYS A 299 10.73 -18.65 1.80
N ASP A 300 11.31 -19.83 1.56
CA ASP A 300 12.62 -20.23 2.11
C ASP A 300 13.77 -19.32 1.61
N THR A 301 13.64 -18.73 0.42
CA THR A 301 14.75 -18.01 -0.23
C THR A 301 14.40 -16.62 -0.78
N VAL A 302 13.12 -16.26 -0.86
CA VAL A 302 12.68 -15.01 -1.49
C VAL A 302 13.11 -13.80 -0.67
N LEU A 303 13.50 -12.73 -1.39
CA LEU A 303 13.81 -11.45 -0.81
C LEU A 303 12.61 -10.51 -0.88
N MET A 304 12.47 -9.66 0.12
CA MET A 304 11.37 -8.72 0.26
C MET A 304 11.68 -7.41 -0.47
N ASP A 305 11.68 -7.48 -1.81
CA ASP A 305 11.78 -6.33 -2.69
C ASP A 305 10.88 -6.49 -3.92
N PHE A 306 10.73 -5.42 -4.70
CA PHE A 306 9.81 -5.40 -5.84
C PHE A 306 10.18 -6.40 -6.93
N ASP A 307 11.47 -6.53 -7.21
CA ASP A 307 11.94 -7.34 -8.35
C ASP A 307 11.98 -8.82 -7.97
N SER A 308 12.51 -9.17 -6.80
CA SER A 308 12.56 -10.56 -6.33
C SER A 308 11.16 -11.19 -6.21
N LEU A 309 10.17 -10.42 -5.70
CA LEU A 309 8.81 -10.92 -5.59
C LEU A 309 8.09 -11.02 -6.93
N ARG A 310 8.37 -10.11 -7.89
CA ARG A 310 7.89 -10.21 -9.27
C ARG A 310 8.43 -11.46 -9.95
N ASP A 311 9.71 -11.79 -9.76
CA ASP A 311 10.37 -12.94 -10.38
C ASP A 311 9.75 -14.28 -9.95
N VAL A 312 9.22 -14.35 -8.73
CA VAL A 312 8.44 -15.50 -8.23
C VAL A 312 6.93 -15.37 -8.50
N LYS A 313 6.53 -14.49 -9.43
CA LYS A 313 5.14 -14.24 -9.85
C LYS A 313 4.22 -13.81 -8.68
N SER A 314 4.76 -12.98 -7.79
CA SER A 314 4.04 -12.27 -6.73
C SER A 314 4.36 -10.79 -6.77
N GLY A 315 4.23 -10.05 -5.68
CA GLY A 315 4.55 -8.62 -5.61
C GLY A 315 4.80 -8.15 -4.19
N LEU A 316 5.62 -7.11 -4.06
CA LEU A 316 5.85 -6.46 -2.77
C LEU A 316 4.61 -5.68 -2.30
N GLY A 317 3.83 -5.14 -3.23
CA GLY A 317 2.63 -4.39 -2.92
C GLY A 317 2.88 -3.33 -1.85
N THR A 318 2.07 -3.35 -0.81
CA THR A 318 2.21 -2.48 0.37
C THR A 318 3.23 -2.99 1.40
N ALA A 319 3.84 -4.16 1.17
CA ALA A 319 4.68 -4.91 2.13
C ALA A 319 3.90 -5.42 3.37
N ALA A 320 2.62 -5.70 3.19
CA ALA A 320 1.80 -6.37 4.19
C ALA A 320 1.96 -7.88 4.08
N VAL A 321 2.71 -8.46 5.00
CA VAL A 321 3.09 -9.88 5.05
C VAL A 321 2.05 -10.63 5.87
N ILE A 322 1.21 -11.42 5.20
CA ILE A 322 0.17 -12.24 5.86
C ILE A 322 0.63 -13.69 5.88
N VAL A 323 1.00 -14.18 7.05
CA VAL A 323 1.54 -15.53 7.25
C VAL A 323 0.41 -16.52 7.51
N MET A 324 0.39 -17.62 6.78
CA MET A 324 -0.58 -18.71 6.92
C MET A 324 0.15 -20.01 7.25
N ASP A 325 -0.19 -20.61 8.38
CA ASP A 325 0.32 -21.92 8.78
C ASP A 325 -0.54 -23.08 8.25
N LYS A 326 -0.12 -24.31 8.50
CA LYS A 326 -0.80 -25.52 8.02
C LYS A 326 -2.21 -25.73 8.56
N SER A 327 -2.65 -24.98 9.57
CA SER A 327 -4.05 -24.98 10.04
C SER A 327 -4.98 -24.16 9.15
N THR A 328 -4.44 -23.36 8.23
CA THR A 328 -5.22 -22.48 7.37
C THR A 328 -5.98 -23.28 6.30
N ASP A 329 -7.28 -23.07 6.20
CA ASP A 329 -8.04 -23.42 5.01
C ASP A 329 -7.71 -22.41 3.89
N ILE A 330 -6.74 -22.76 3.05
CA ILE A 330 -6.19 -21.84 2.03
C ILE A 330 -7.24 -21.46 0.98
N ILE A 331 -8.18 -22.37 0.65
CA ILE A 331 -9.24 -22.07 -0.31
C ILE A 331 -10.20 -21.04 0.28
N ARG A 332 -10.60 -21.21 1.54
CA ARG A 332 -11.48 -20.28 2.26
C ARG A 332 -10.82 -18.90 2.43
N ALA A 333 -9.51 -18.87 2.72
CA ALA A 333 -8.75 -17.63 2.85
C ALA A 333 -8.83 -16.80 1.56
N ILE A 334 -8.56 -17.40 0.40
CA ILE A 334 -8.63 -16.70 -0.88
C ILE A 334 -10.07 -16.39 -1.30
N ALA A 335 -11.04 -17.27 -0.99
CA ALA A 335 -12.46 -16.99 -1.21
C ALA A 335 -12.91 -15.72 -0.45
N ARG A 336 -12.39 -15.51 0.77
CA ARG A 336 -12.68 -14.29 1.55
C ARG A 336 -12.16 -13.03 0.85
N LEU A 337 -10.97 -13.10 0.22
CA LEU A 337 -10.45 -11.99 -0.57
C LEU A 337 -11.28 -11.75 -1.83
N SER A 338 -11.72 -12.83 -2.50
CA SER A 338 -12.63 -12.71 -3.67
C SER A 338 -13.94 -12.00 -3.29
N GLN A 339 -14.50 -12.32 -2.12
CA GLN A 339 -15.68 -11.62 -1.58
C GLN A 339 -15.39 -10.13 -1.32
N PHE A 340 -14.22 -9.81 -0.76
CA PHE A 340 -13.78 -8.44 -0.52
C PHE A 340 -13.75 -7.64 -1.84
N TYR A 341 -13.08 -8.13 -2.86
CA TYR A 341 -12.99 -7.41 -4.15
C TYR A 341 -14.34 -7.29 -4.86
N LYS A 342 -15.25 -8.26 -4.71
CA LYS A 342 -16.61 -8.11 -5.20
C LYS A 342 -17.35 -6.98 -4.49
N HIS A 343 -17.18 -6.86 -3.18
CA HIS A 343 -17.80 -5.79 -2.38
C HIS A 343 -17.23 -4.42 -2.73
N GLU A 344 -15.91 -4.32 -2.94
CA GLU A 344 -15.20 -3.07 -3.14
C GLU A 344 -15.13 -2.60 -4.61
N SER A 345 -15.60 -3.41 -5.56
CA SER A 345 -15.72 -2.98 -6.96
C SER A 345 -16.66 -1.80 -7.06
N CYS A 346 -16.20 -0.68 -7.67
CA CYS A 346 -17.05 0.50 -7.91
C CYS A 346 -18.17 0.26 -8.95
N GLY A 347 -18.12 -0.86 -9.68
CA GLY A 347 -19.13 -1.25 -10.66
C GLY A 347 -19.05 -0.51 -12.01
N GLN A 348 -18.03 0.30 -12.24
CA GLN A 348 -17.93 1.13 -13.45
C GLN A 348 -17.71 0.30 -14.72
N CYS A 349 -16.66 -0.56 -14.74
CA CYS A 349 -16.32 -1.34 -15.93
C CYS A 349 -16.84 -2.77 -15.84
N THR A 350 -17.39 -3.28 -16.96
CA THR A 350 -18.07 -4.58 -17.03
C THR A 350 -17.18 -5.75 -16.57
N PRO A 351 -15.90 -5.88 -17.00
CA PRO A 351 -15.09 -7.03 -16.59
C PRO A 351 -14.92 -7.12 -15.07
N CYS A 352 -14.72 -6.00 -14.37
CA CYS A 352 -14.65 -5.96 -12.91
C CYS A 352 -16.01 -6.19 -12.27
N ARG A 353 -17.04 -5.44 -12.67
CA ARG A 353 -18.37 -5.49 -12.07
C ARG A 353 -18.97 -6.90 -12.08
N GLU A 354 -18.87 -7.60 -13.23
CA GLU A 354 -19.43 -8.94 -13.40
C GLU A 354 -18.42 -10.03 -13.02
N GLY A 355 -17.16 -9.90 -13.45
CA GLY A 355 -16.13 -10.92 -13.24
C GLY A 355 -15.82 -11.16 -11.77
N THR A 356 -15.76 -10.12 -10.91
CA THR A 356 -15.57 -10.29 -9.46
C THR A 356 -16.71 -11.10 -8.83
N GLY A 357 -17.94 -10.91 -9.32
CA GLY A 357 -19.09 -11.70 -8.89
C GLY A 357 -19.01 -13.18 -9.32
N TRP A 358 -18.49 -13.45 -10.53
CA TRP A 358 -18.29 -14.82 -11.01
C TRP A 358 -17.18 -15.50 -10.23
N MET A 359 -16.03 -14.85 -10.05
CA MET A 359 -14.93 -15.36 -9.25
C MET A 359 -15.38 -15.72 -7.83
N MET A 360 -16.12 -14.83 -7.17
CA MET A 360 -16.64 -15.06 -5.82
C MET A 360 -17.57 -16.28 -5.77
N ARG A 361 -18.50 -16.43 -6.71
CA ARG A 361 -19.43 -17.58 -6.74
C ARG A 361 -18.70 -18.90 -6.97
N LEU A 362 -17.74 -18.93 -7.92
CA LEU A 362 -16.93 -20.13 -8.18
C LEU A 362 -16.06 -20.46 -6.96
N MET A 363 -15.42 -19.48 -6.33
CA MET A 363 -14.66 -19.69 -5.10
C MET A 363 -15.51 -20.25 -3.95
N ASN A 364 -16.75 -19.78 -3.78
CA ASN A 364 -17.66 -20.34 -2.77
C ASN A 364 -17.98 -21.81 -3.03
N ARG A 365 -18.21 -22.20 -4.30
CA ARG A 365 -18.39 -23.61 -4.69
C ARG A 365 -17.15 -24.45 -4.37
N MET A 366 -15.94 -23.90 -4.59
CA MET A 366 -14.67 -24.55 -4.23
C MET A 366 -14.54 -24.74 -2.71
N VAL A 367 -14.91 -23.72 -1.92
CA VAL A 367 -14.91 -23.81 -0.44
C VAL A 367 -15.80 -24.94 0.06
N GLU A 368 -16.99 -25.07 -0.53
CA GLU A 368 -17.98 -26.11 -0.15
C GLU A 368 -17.64 -27.48 -0.74
N GLY A 369 -16.76 -27.53 -1.75
CA GLY A 369 -16.41 -28.73 -2.49
C GLY A 369 -17.45 -29.17 -3.53
N ARG A 370 -18.50 -28.37 -3.75
CA ARG A 370 -19.60 -28.66 -4.73
C ARG A 370 -19.24 -28.36 -6.17
N ALA A 371 -18.04 -27.86 -6.41
CA ALA A 371 -17.57 -27.58 -7.77
C ALA A 371 -17.18 -28.86 -8.52
N GLU A 372 -17.10 -28.77 -9.83
CA GLU A 372 -16.45 -29.75 -10.68
C GLU A 372 -14.98 -29.39 -10.89
N VAL A 373 -14.11 -30.37 -11.16
CA VAL A 373 -12.68 -30.11 -11.41
C VAL A 373 -12.47 -29.13 -12.57
N ALA A 374 -13.27 -29.25 -13.64
CA ALA A 374 -13.23 -28.34 -14.78
C ALA A 374 -13.58 -26.87 -14.42
N GLU A 375 -14.29 -26.65 -13.31
CA GLU A 375 -14.59 -25.27 -12.86
C GLU A 375 -13.35 -24.55 -12.31
N ILE A 376 -12.27 -25.27 -11.95
CA ILE A 376 -10.98 -24.67 -11.62
C ILE A 376 -10.40 -23.95 -12.84
N ASP A 377 -10.44 -24.62 -14.00
CA ASP A 377 -9.96 -24.05 -15.27
C ASP A 377 -10.85 -22.89 -15.73
N THR A 378 -12.19 -23.04 -15.55
CA THR A 378 -13.15 -21.96 -15.81
C THR A 378 -12.84 -20.73 -14.92
N LEU A 379 -12.56 -20.96 -13.62
CA LEU A 379 -12.20 -19.89 -12.69
C LEU A 379 -10.92 -19.17 -13.13
N GLU A 380 -9.90 -19.90 -13.55
CA GLU A 380 -8.68 -19.31 -14.09
C GLU A 380 -8.95 -18.49 -15.36
N GLN A 381 -9.75 -19.00 -16.29
CA GLN A 381 -10.17 -18.26 -17.49
C GLN A 381 -10.90 -16.96 -17.13
N VAL A 382 -11.82 -16.99 -16.19
CA VAL A 382 -12.52 -15.77 -15.74
C VAL A 382 -11.52 -14.75 -15.18
N THR A 383 -10.53 -15.18 -14.39
CA THR A 383 -9.49 -14.25 -13.89
C THR A 383 -8.73 -13.58 -15.03
N ARG A 384 -8.42 -14.33 -16.11
CA ARG A 384 -7.71 -13.81 -17.31
C ARG A 384 -8.55 -12.81 -18.10
N GLN A 385 -9.89 -12.90 -18.07
CA GLN A 385 -10.78 -11.94 -18.71
C GLN A 385 -10.99 -10.67 -17.86
N VAL A 386 -10.62 -10.69 -16.60
CA VAL A 386 -10.67 -9.53 -15.70
C VAL A 386 -9.33 -8.81 -15.67
N GLU A 387 -8.24 -9.55 -15.50
CA GLU A 387 -6.87 -9.04 -15.48
C GLU A 387 -6.55 -8.27 -16.78
N GLY A 388 -6.07 -7.03 -16.66
CA GLY A 388 -5.68 -6.20 -17.79
C GLY A 388 -6.83 -5.64 -18.64
N HIS A 389 -8.11 -5.95 -18.32
CA HIS A 389 -9.28 -5.52 -19.08
C HIS A 389 -10.16 -4.51 -18.33
N THR A 390 -9.65 -3.93 -17.25
CA THR A 390 -10.38 -3.01 -16.38
C THR A 390 -9.79 -1.60 -16.41
N ILE A 391 -10.59 -0.59 -16.03
CA ILE A 391 -10.15 0.81 -16.01
C ILE A 391 -9.03 1.03 -14.99
N CYS A 392 -9.04 0.31 -13.88
CA CYS A 392 -8.05 0.41 -12.82
C CYS A 392 -7.56 -0.96 -12.37
N ALA A 393 -6.47 -0.99 -11.59
CA ALA A 393 -5.84 -2.22 -11.11
C ALA A 393 -6.66 -3.04 -10.08
N LEU A 394 -7.88 -2.63 -9.71
CA LEU A 394 -8.74 -3.43 -8.84
C LEU A 394 -9.09 -4.78 -9.51
N GLY A 395 -9.24 -4.81 -10.83
CA GLY A 395 -9.48 -6.05 -11.56
C GLY A 395 -8.31 -7.03 -11.41
N ASP A 396 -7.09 -6.52 -11.59
CA ASP A 396 -5.87 -7.31 -11.41
C ASP A 396 -5.73 -7.80 -9.96
N ALA A 397 -5.96 -6.91 -9.00
CA ALA A 397 -5.96 -7.21 -7.57
C ALA A 397 -6.97 -8.30 -7.18
N ALA A 398 -8.13 -8.36 -7.84
CA ALA A 398 -9.14 -9.38 -7.63
C ALA A 398 -8.76 -10.74 -8.25
N ALA A 399 -8.06 -10.73 -9.37
CA ALA A 399 -7.68 -11.93 -10.13
C ALA A 399 -6.43 -12.63 -9.54
N TRP A 400 -5.40 -11.87 -9.18
CA TRP A 400 -4.10 -12.39 -8.81
C TRP A 400 -4.08 -13.33 -7.59
N PRO A 401 -4.81 -13.10 -6.49
CA PRO A 401 -4.87 -14.04 -5.37
C PRO A 401 -5.41 -15.41 -5.78
N ILE A 402 -6.42 -15.44 -6.65
CA ILE A 402 -7.02 -16.66 -7.17
C ILE A 402 -6.02 -17.41 -8.07
N GLN A 403 -5.34 -16.69 -8.96
CA GLN A 403 -4.30 -17.29 -9.82
C GLN A 403 -3.15 -17.87 -8.98
N GLY A 404 -2.75 -17.18 -7.90
CA GLY A 404 -1.78 -17.70 -6.94
C GLY A 404 -2.26 -19.00 -6.26
N LEU A 405 -3.52 -19.05 -5.83
CA LEU A 405 -4.12 -20.25 -5.26
C LEU A 405 -4.11 -21.43 -6.25
N ILE A 406 -4.58 -21.22 -7.48
CA ILE A 406 -4.63 -22.25 -8.50
C ILE A 406 -3.21 -22.75 -8.81
N ARG A 407 -2.27 -21.84 -9.01
CA ARG A 407 -0.87 -22.18 -9.35
C ARG A 407 -0.21 -23.09 -8.33
N HIS A 408 -0.44 -22.87 -7.04
CA HIS A 408 0.31 -23.53 -5.98
C HIS A 408 -0.50 -24.57 -5.20
N PHE A 409 -1.84 -24.50 -5.23
CA PHE A 409 -2.71 -25.30 -4.39
C PHE A 409 -3.85 -25.97 -5.15
N ARG A 410 -3.74 -26.12 -6.47
CA ARG A 410 -4.73 -26.85 -7.30
C ARG A 410 -5.02 -28.24 -6.75
N PRO A 411 -4.04 -29.08 -6.35
CA PRO A 411 -4.34 -30.39 -5.78
C PRO A 411 -5.24 -30.33 -4.54
N VAL A 412 -5.07 -29.33 -3.67
CA VAL A 412 -5.92 -29.15 -2.48
C VAL A 412 -7.38 -28.82 -2.87
N MET A 413 -7.57 -28.09 -3.96
CA MET A 413 -8.92 -27.82 -4.50
C MET A 413 -9.56 -29.10 -5.04
N GLU A 414 -8.81 -29.89 -5.82
CA GLU A 414 -9.27 -31.17 -6.40
C GLU A 414 -9.60 -32.20 -5.30
N GLU A 415 -8.75 -32.32 -4.27
CA GLU A 415 -9.01 -33.18 -3.10
C GLU A 415 -10.29 -32.79 -2.37
N ARG A 416 -10.58 -31.51 -2.20
CA ARG A 416 -11.81 -31.03 -1.58
C ARG A 416 -13.05 -31.42 -2.38
N ILE A 417 -12.99 -31.26 -3.71
CA ILE A 417 -14.07 -31.66 -4.62
C ILE A 417 -14.30 -33.18 -4.53
N ALA A 418 -13.24 -33.99 -4.58
CA ALA A 418 -13.33 -35.45 -4.48
C ALA A 418 -13.91 -35.87 -3.13
N ALA A 419 -13.48 -35.27 -2.04
CA ALA A 419 -13.99 -35.55 -0.70
C ALA A 419 -15.49 -35.21 -0.57
N TYR A 420 -15.96 -34.15 -1.18
CA TYR A 420 -17.39 -33.80 -1.21
C TYR A 420 -18.19 -34.83 -2.00
N LYS A 421 -17.74 -35.21 -3.21
CA LYS A 421 -18.41 -36.24 -4.04
C LYS A 421 -18.52 -37.57 -3.33
N ALA A 422 -17.43 -38.00 -2.67
CA ALA A 422 -17.43 -39.26 -1.91
C ALA A 422 -18.42 -39.24 -0.73
N ARG A 423 -18.60 -38.11 -0.07
CA ARG A 423 -19.62 -37.98 1.02
C ARG A 423 -21.04 -37.95 0.48
N SER A 424 -21.29 -37.25 -0.62
CA SER A 424 -22.61 -37.10 -1.23
C SER A 424 -23.09 -38.38 -1.91
N ALA A 425 -22.18 -39.29 -2.29
CA ALA A 425 -22.51 -40.59 -2.88
C ALA A 425 -22.88 -41.66 -1.83
N ARG A 426 -22.66 -41.39 -0.52
CA ARG A 426 -23.10 -42.32 0.54
C ARG A 426 -24.61 -42.27 0.69
N PRO A 427 -25.34 -43.42 0.63
CA PRO A 427 -26.77 -43.45 0.92
C PRO A 427 -27.01 -42.87 2.33
N MET A 428 -28.05 -42.03 2.47
CA MET A 428 -28.50 -41.65 3.82
C MET A 428 -28.88 -42.94 4.57
N PRO A 429 -28.42 -43.10 5.82
CA PRO A 429 -28.94 -44.18 6.65
C PRO A 429 -30.47 -44.08 6.66
N LEU A 430 -31.16 -45.16 6.28
CA LEU A 430 -32.60 -45.25 6.49
C LEU A 430 -32.84 -44.98 7.97
N ALA A 431 -33.64 -43.96 8.28
CA ALA A 431 -34.09 -43.76 9.65
C ALA A 431 -34.69 -45.11 10.12
N ALA A 432 -34.09 -45.68 11.16
CA ALA A 432 -34.69 -46.85 11.81
C ALA A 432 -36.03 -46.38 12.40
N GLU A 433 -37.12 -46.93 11.89
CA GLU A 433 -38.47 -46.79 12.45
C GLU A 433 -38.51 -47.31 13.89
#